data_1d6fd69e75501871c62240d3cb22e576
#
_entry.id   1d6fd69e75501871c62240d3cb22e576
#
_cell.length_a   1.000
_cell.length_b   1.000
_cell.length_c   1.000
_cell.angle_alpha   90.00
_cell.angle_beta   90.00
_cell.angle_gamma   90.00
#
_symmetry.space_group_name_H-M   'P 1'
#
loop_
_entity.id
_entity.type
_entity.pdbx_description
1 polymer ?
#
loop_
_entity_poly.entity_id
_entity_poly.type
_entity_poly.pdbx_seq_one_letter_code
_entity_poly.pdbx_strand_id
1 'polypeptide(L)'
;TKNAYKNVITTFLSEIMYVIPKEVVLTSIENPSARKIVINAQSEKYEQLAYFKALLKSKGVLTPSSVVSSEATKEGNIVKIVIEGELPWKTF
;
A
#
# COMPACT_ATOMS: atom_id res chain seq x y z
N THR A 1 -19.02 13.91 -3.35
CA THR A 1 -19.02 14.19 -4.78
C THR A 1 -18.63 12.95 -5.56
N LYS A 2 -18.81 13.01 -6.85
CA LYS A 2 -18.44 11.91 -7.73
C LYS A 2 -16.95 11.62 -7.76
N ASN A 3 -16.12 12.53 -7.25
CA ASN A 3 -14.67 12.37 -7.24
C ASN A 3 -14.13 11.93 -5.87
N ALA A 4 -14.99 11.51 -4.94
CA ALA A 4 -14.56 11.17 -3.59
C ALA A 4 -13.48 10.09 -3.58
N TYR A 5 -13.66 9.00 -4.34
CA TYR A 5 -12.69 7.92 -4.36
C TYR A 5 -11.38 8.34 -5.02
N LYS A 6 -11.48 9.16 -6.04
CA LYS A 6 -10.28 9.67 -6.69
C LYS A 6 -9.46 10.51 -5.73
N ASN A 7 -10.13 11.35 -4.93
CA ASN A 7 -9.45 12.17 -3.95
C ASN A 7 -8.81 11.33 -2.84
N VAL A 8 -9.46 10.24 -2.45
CA VAL A 8 -8.92 9.33 -1.45
C VAL A 8 -7.62 8.71 -1.97
N ILE A 9 -7.63 8.21 -3.21
CA ILE A 9 -6.43 7.62 -3.80
C ILE A 9 -5.32 8.66 -3.90
N THR A 10 -5.63 9.87 -4.32
CA THR A 10 -4.64 10.93 -4.46
C THR A 10 -4.01 11.28 -3.12
N THR A 11 -4.83 11.40 -2.08
CA THR A 11 -4.35 11.71 -0.73
C THR A 11 -3.47 10.58 -0.22
N PHE A 12 -3.90 9.34 -0.42
CA PHE A 12 -3.15 8.18 0.00
C PHE A 12 -1.79 8.11 -0.70
N LEU A 13 -1.77 8.37 -2.00
CA LEU A 13 -0.52 8.39 -2.76
C LEU A 13 0.45 9.43 -2.22
N SER A 14 -0.05 10.60 -1.86
CA SER A 14 0.79 11.65 -1.30
C SER A 14 1.45 11.18 0.01
N GLU A 15 0.69 10.48 0.84
CA GLU A 15 1.24 9.98 2.10
C GLU A 15 2.22 8.84 1.88
N ILE A 16 1.89 7.91 0.99
CA ILE A 16 2.72 6.73 0.77
C ILE A 16 4.07 7.10 0.14
N MET A 17 4.12 8.18 -0.61
CA MET A 17 5.36 8.63 -1.23
C MET A 17 6.42 9.01 -0.20
N TYR A 18 6.01 9.33 1.03
CA TYR A 18 6.95 9.66 2.09
C TYR A 18 7.47 8.43 2.82
N VAL A 19 6.81 7.30 2.67
CA VAL A 19 7.20 6.11 3.42
C VAL A 19 7.73 4.98 2.52
N ILE A 20 7.53 5.08 1.22
CA ILE A 20 7.94 4.02 0.32
C ILE A 20 9.47 3.96 0.21
N PRO A 21 10.07 2.77 0.41
CA PRO A 21 11.50 2.61 0.21
C PRO A 21 11.88 2.81 -1.25
N LYS A 22 13.09 3.26 -1.47
CA LYS A 22 13.59 3.59 -2.79
C LYS A 22 13.50 2.44 -3.79
N GLU A 23 13.68 1.22 -3.30
CA GLU A 23 13.73 0.04 -4.15
C GLU A 23 12.38 -0.64 -4.34
N VAL A 24 11.33 -0.11 -3.73
CA VAL A 24 9.98 -0.65 -3.90
C VAL A 24 9.25 0.12 -4.98
N VAL A 25 8.67 -0.62 -5.92
CA VAL A 25 7.89 -0.03 -7.02
C VAL A 25 6.43 -0.41 -6.83
N LEU A 26 5.56 0.58 -6.86
CA LEU A 26 4.13 0.35 -6.81
C LEU A 26 3.64 0.08 -8.22
N THR A 27 2.99 -1.05 -8.43
CA THR A 27 2.45 -1.39 -9.74
C THR A 27 1.00 -0.97 -9.87
N SER A 28 0.25 -1.01 -8.77
CA SER A 28 -1.11 -0.47 -8.77
C SER A 28 -1.59 -0.24 -7.34
N ILE A 29 -2.57 0.64 -7.21
CA ILE A 29 -3.27 0.89 -5.95
C ILE A 29 -4.74 0.90 -6.29
N GLU A 30 -5.53 0.13 -5.54
CA GLU A 30 -6.96 0.04 -5.76
C GLU A 30 -7.71 0.42 -4.49
N ASN A 31 -8.90 0.92 -4.68
CA ASN A 31 -9.77 1.32 -3.57
C ASN A 31 -11.13 0.65 -3.79
N PRO A 32 -11.23 -0.66 -3.48
CA PRO A 32 -12.44 -1.43 -3.79
C PRO A 32 -13.65 -1.03 -2.94
N SER A 33 -13.43 -0.38 -1.81
CA SER A 33 -14.53 0.14 -1.00
C SER A 33 -14.08 1.42 -0.32
N ALA A 34 -15.00 2.09 0.36
CA ALA A 34 -14.75 3.44 0.90
C ALA A 34 -13.48 3.55 1.74
N ARG A 35 -13.12 2.51 2.48
CA ARG A 35 -11.96 2.58 3.37
C ARG A 35 -10.86 1.60 3.03
N LYS A 36 -11.13 0.64 2.15
CA LYS A 36 -10.17 -0.41 1.86
C LYS A 36 -9.21 0.00 0.74
N ILE A 37 -7.94 -0.25 0.97
CA ILE A 37 -6.88 0.01 -0.02
C ILE A 37 -6.18 -1.32 -0.31
N VAL A 38 -5.92 -1.57 -1.59
CA VAL A 38 -5.15 -2.72 -2.04
C VAL A 38 -3.95 -2.19 -2.80
N ILE A 39 -2.76 -2.57 -2.37
CA ILE A 39 -1.51 -2.08 -2.96
C ILE A 39 -0.78 -3.26 -3.58
N ASN A 40 -0.45 -3.14 -4.87
CA ASN A 40 0.40 -4.11 -5.54
C ASN A 40 1.79 -3.49 -5.64
N ALA A 41 2.77 -4.14 -5.04
CA ALA A 41 4.13 -3.64 -4.99
C ALA A 41 5.13 -4.71 -5.39
N GLN A 42 6.28 -4.29 -5.85
CA GLN A 42 7.34 -5.21 -6.24
C GLN A 42 8.71 -4.62 -5.93
N SER A 43 9.69 -5.50 -5.78
CA SER A 43 11.08 -5.11 -5.53
C SER A 43 11.98 -6.29 -5.88
N GLU A 44 13.23 -5.99 -6.15
CA GLU A 44 14.23 -7.05 -6.33
C GLU A 44 14.59 -7.70 -5.00
N LYS A 45 14.30 -7.03 -3.89
CA LYS A 45 14.65 -7.51 -2.55
C LYS A 45 13.40 -7.64 -1.69
N TYR A 46 13.16 -8.84 -1.20
CA TYR A 46 12.01 -9.08 -0.33
C TYR A 46 12.07 -8.20 0.93
N GLU A 47 13.25 -7.97 1.48
CA GLU A 47 13.42 -7.16 2.68
C GLU A 47 12.84 -5.76 2.52
N GLN A 48 12.91 -5.20 1.32
CA GLN A 48 12.36 -3.87 1.07
C GLN A 48 10.84 -3.88 1.13
N LEU A 49 10.22 -4.96 0.66
CA LEU A 49 8.77 -5.11 0.74
C LEU A 49 8.32 -5.29 2.18
N ALA A 50 9.05 -6.07 2.96
CA ALA A 50 8.74 -6.27 4.38
C ALA A 50 8.89 -4.94 5.13
N TYR A 51 9.91 -4.18 4.81
CA TYR A 51 10.15 -2.88 5.42
C TYR A 51 9.01 -1.91 5.06
N PHE A 52 8.61 -1.91 3.80
CA PHE A 52 7.49 -1.09 3.35
C PHE A 52 6.22 -1.39 4.14
N LYS A 53 5.90 -2.68 4.29
CA LYS A 53 4.74 -3.09 5.07
C LYS A 53 4.84 -2.59 6.52
N ALA A 54 6.02 -2.71 7.12
CA ALA A 54 6.24 -2.24 8.48
C ALA A 54 6.06 -0.73 8.59
N LEU A 55 6.51 0.02 7.58
CA LEU A 55 6.34 1.47 7.56
C LEU A 55 4.87 1.87 7.44
N LEU A 56 4.09 1.14 6.65
CA LEU A 56 2.66 1.42 6.53
C LEU A 56 1.98 1.32 7.89
N LYS A 57 2.42 0.38 8.71
CA LYS A 57 1.88 0.24 10.06
C LYS A 57 2.42 1.30 11.00
N SER A 58 3.73 1.49 11.03
CA SER A 58 4.36 2.37 12.03
C SER A 58 4.09 3.84 11.78
N LYS A 59 3.91 4.24 10.52
CA LYS A 59 3.60 5.62 10.18
C LYS A 59 2.10 5.92 10.18
N GLY A 60 1.27 4.91 10.41
CA GLY A 60 -0.18 5.12 10.46
C GLY A 60 -0.79 5.44 9.13
N VAL A 61 -0.15 5.08 8.03
CA VAL A 61 -0.70 5.29 6.69
C VAL A 61 -1.94 4.44 6.48
N LEU A 62 -1.91 3.22 7.04
CA LEU A 62 -3.08 2.35 7.09
C LEU A 62 -3.30 1.96 8.55
N THR A 63 -4.53 1.57 8.88
CA THR A 63 -4.83 1.11 10.23
C THR A 63 -4.00 -0.15 10.52
N PRO A 64 -3.10 -0.11 11.50
CA PRO A 64 -2.15 -1.21 11.69
C PRO A 64 -2.79 -2.58 11.85
N SER A 65 -3.90 -2.67 12.57
CA SER A 65 -4.56 -3.95 12.80
C SER A 65 -5.23 -4.52 11.55
N SER A 66 -5.43 -3.70 10.53
CA SER A 66 -6.07 -4.13 9.29
C SER A 66 -5.08 -4.56 8.21
N VAL A 67 -3.80 -4.27 8.40
CA VAL A 67 -2.79 -4.53 7.35
C VAL A 67 -2.51 -6.03 7.24
N VAL A 68 -2.77 -6.58 6.05
CA VAL A 68 -2.48 -7.97 5.73
C VAL A 68 -1.78 -8.00 4.38
N SER A 69 -1.03 -9.04 4.13
CA SER A 69 -0.35 -9.18 2.85
C SER A 69 -0.46 -10.61 2.36
N SER A 70 -0.44 -10.76 1.04
CA SER A 70 -0.38 -12.07 0.41
C SER A 70 1.02 -12.64 0.57
N GLU A 71 1.18 -13.91 0.25
CA GLU A 71 2.51 -14.48 0.14
C GLU A 71 3.25 -13.78 -1.00
N ALA A 72 4.53 -13.54 -0.78
CA ALA A 72 5.36 -12.97 -1.82
C ALA A 72 5.56 -14.00 -2.93
N THR A 73 5.45 -13.55 -4.17
CA THR A 73 5.72 -14.40 -5.33
C THR A 73 6.95 -13.86 -6.03
N LYS A 74 7.74 -14.75 -6.59
CA LYS A 74 8.97 -14.36 -7.27
C LYS A 74 8.88 -14.70 -8.76
N GLU A 75 9.16 -13.72 -9.60
CA GLU A 75 9.25 -13.92 -11.03
C GLU A 75 10.61 -13.40 -11.48
N GLY A 76 11.50 -14.31 -11.88
CA GLY A 76 12.86 -13.93 -12.21
C GLY A 76 13.55 -13.32 -10.99
N ASN A 77 13.97 -12.08 -11.12
CA ASN A 77 14.61 -11.36 -10.01
C ASN A 77 13.68 -10.45 -9.26
N ILE A 78 12.38 -10.47 -9.60
CA ILE A 78 11.41 -9.55 -9.00
C ILE A 78 10.51 -10.30 -8.03
N VAL A 79 10.38 -9.76 -6.83
CA VAL A 79 9.46 -10.26 -5.82
C VAL A 79 8.24 -9.35 -5.81
N LYS A 80 7.06 -9.94 -5.86
CA LYS A 80 5.79 -9.21 -5.87
C LYS A 80 4.98 -9.54 -4.64
N ILE A 81 4.25 -8.55 -4.14
CA ILE A 81 3.40 -8.73 -2.96
C ILE A 81 2.15 -7.86 -3.12
N VAL A 82 1.06 -8.33 -2.53
CA VAL A 82 -0.19 -7.56 -2.46
C VAL A 82 -0.43 -7.25 -0.98
N ILE A 83 -0.57 -5.97 -0.67
CA ILE A 83 -0.82 -5.51 0.69
C ILE A 83 -2.21 -4.89 0.74
N GLU A 84 -3.02 -5.29 1.72
CA GLU A 84 -4.35 -4.74 1.92
C GLU A 84 -4.44 -4.11 3.29
N GLY A 85 -5.26 -3.08 3.40
CA GLY A 85 -5.50 -2.45 4.68
C GLY A 85 -6.63 -1.46 4.58
N GLU A 86 -6.99 -0.87 5.72
CA GLU A 86 -8.02 0.14 5.79
C GLU A 86 -7.42 1.49 6.09
N LEU A 87 -8.01 2.52 5.49
CA LEU A 87 -7.60 3.89 5.76
C LEU A 87 -7.95 4.26 7.20
N PRO A 88 -7.06 5.01 7.88
CA PRO A 88 -7.32 5.40 9.27
C PRO A 88 -8.29 6.56 9.41
N TRP A 89 -8.63 7.22 8.30
CA TRP A 89 -9.56 8.35 8.33
C TRP A 89 -10.85 8.01 7.59
N LYS A 90 -11.89 8.79 7.84
CA LYS A 90 -13.13 8.66 7.11
C LYS A 90 -12.97 9.28 5.73
N THR A 91 -13.52 8.63 4.73
CA THR A 91 -13.34 9.06 3.34
C THR A 91 -14.42 10.00 2.86
N PHE A 92 -15.36 10.28 3.67
CA PHE A 92 -16.39 11.25 3.43
C PHE A 92 -17.44 11.18 4.42
#